data_9ed630e2417e1d589b4b332ddc90c7c1
#
_entry.id   9ed630e2417e1d589b4b332ddc90c7c1
#
_cell.length_a   1.000
_cell.length_b   1.000
_cell.length_c   1.000
_cell.angle_alpha   90.00
_cell.angle_beta   90.00
_cell.angle_gamma   90.00
#
_symmetry.space_group_name_H-M   'P 1'
#
loop_
_entity.id
_entity.type
_entity.pdbx_description
1 polymer ?
#
loop_
_entity_poly.entity_id
_entity_poly.type
_entity_poly.pdbx_seq_one_letter_code
_entity_poly.pdbx_strand_id
1 'polypeptide(L)'
;MSPDALLVSAQRAGWQPPDSLTAVLLPAAQARPVYRALDPGTLVLDDLPDATGVLLVPDADRSHLLRQLSGRTAVVGPARPWTHASASYARAVRARLLSPDIRDTEGHLPELVLSADADAFADLRARALAPLRALPAATAGRLEGTLRAWLLHQGRRDEVAAALFVHPQTVRYRMAQLRELFPDLASPDRVLELTLAVGLRPS
;
A
#
# COMPACT_ATOMS: atom_id res chain seq x y z
N MET A 1 -15.61 -17.30 11.40
CA MET A 1 -16.29 -17.37 12.72
C MET A 1 -17.16 -16.12 12.81
N SER A 2 -18.44 -16.25 13.23
CA SER A 2 -19.32 -15.09 13.36
C SER A 2 -18.94 -14.20 14.55
N PRO A 3 -19.29 -12.91 14.56
CA PRO A 3 -19.06 -12.03 15.70
C PRO A 3 -19.66 -12.56 17.02
N ASP A 4 -20.83 -13.19 16.96
CA ASP A 4 -21.48 -13.77 18.14
C ASP A 4 -20.69 -14.95 18.71
N ALA A 5 -20.13 -15.80 17.84
CA ALA A 5 -19.28 -16.91 18.28
C ALA A 5 -17.98 -16.44 18.94
N LEU A 6 -17.44 -15.30 18.50
CA LEU A 6 -16.28 -14.65 19.14
C LEU A 6 -16.63 -14.11 20.52
N LEU A 7 -17.79 -13.44 20.66
CA LEU A 7 -18.28 -12.96 21.96
C LEU A 7 -18.47 -14.07 22.96
N VAL A 8 -19.10 -15.18 22.56
CA VAL A 8 -19.28 -16.36 23.41
C VAL A 8 -17.92 -16.94 23.85
N SER A 9 -16.96 -17.00 22.92
CA SER A 9 -15.62 -17.51 23.22
C SER A 9 -14.86 -16.61 24.21
N ALA A 10 -14.95 -15.29 24.03
CA ALA A 10 -14.36 -14.31 24.94
C ALA A 10 -14.94 -14.42 26.36
N GLN A 11 -16.27 -14.53 26.47
CA GLN A 11 -16.96 -14.72 27.76
C GLN A 11 -16.53 -16.00 28.44
N ARG A 12 -16.45 -17.13 27.70
CA ARG A 12 -15.99 -18.41 28.26
C ARG A 12 -14.55 -18.37 28.75
N ALA A 13 -13.70 -17.58 28.07
CA ALA A 13 -12.30 -17.40 28.45
C ALA A 13 -12.12 -16.39 29.59
N GLY A 14 -13.17 -15.71 30.06
CA GLY A 14 -13.07 -14.61 31.01
C GLY A 14 -12.27 -13.41 30.47
N TRP A 15 -12.14 -13.32 29.13
CA TRP A 15 -11.40 -12.26 28.48
C TRP A 15 -12.31 -11.06 28.21
N GLN A 16 -11.88 -9.89 28.64
CA GLN A 16 -12.56 -8.63 28.33
C GLN A 16 -11.95 -8.06 27.04
N PRO A 17 -12.69 -8.13 25.93
CA PRO A 17 -12.17 -7.62 24.67
C PRO A 17 -12.04 -6.09 24.68
N PRO A 18 -10.98 -5.55 24.05
CA PRO A 18 -10.83 -4.12 23.84
C PRO A 18 -11.82 -3.62 22.77
N ASP A 19 -11.93 -2.31 22.57
CA ASP A 19 -12.73 -1.75 21.49
C ASP A 19 -12.14 -2.11 20.13
N SER A 20 -10.83 -2.04 20.00
CA SER A 20 -10.10 -2.32 18.77
C SER A 20 -8.84 -3.15 18.96
N LEU A 21 -8.41 -3.79 17.87
CA LEU A 21 -7.11 -4.47 17.78
C LEU A 21 -6.36 -3.99 16.53
N THR A 22 -5.07 -3.75 16.71
CA THR A 22 -4.13 -3.41 15.64
C THR A 22 -3.14 -4.55 15.46
N ALA A 23 -3.10 -5.15 14.27
CA ALA A 23 -2.13 -6.19 13.96
C ALA A 23 -0.75 -5.59 13.66
N VAL A 24 0.28 -6.17 14.26
CA VAL A 24 1.69 -5.89 13.97
C VAL A 24 2.34 -7.18 13.52
N LEU A 25 2.85 -7.21 12.29
CA LEU A 25 3.63 -8.31 11.75
C LEU A 25 5.11 -8.01 11.86
N LEU A 26 5.88 -8.99 12.35
CA LEU A 26 7.33 -8.86 12.49
C LEU A 26 7.96 -10.26 12.45
N PRO A 27 9.29 -10.40 12.30
CA PRO A 27 9.96 -11.69 12.46
C PRO A 27 9.68 -12.30 13.83
N ALA A 28 9.37 -13.61 13.88
CA ALA A 28 9.02 -14.32 15.12
C ALA A 28 10.05 -14.11 16.22
N ALA A 29 11.35 -14.09 15.89
CA ALA A 29 12.43 -13.82 16.85
C ALA A 29 12.33 -12.45 17.54
N GLN A 30 11.66 -11.48 16.90
CA GLN A 30 11.44 -10.14 17.46
C GLN A 30 10.11 -10.00 18.21
N ALA A 31 9.18 -10.95 18.08
CA ALA A 31 7.85 -10.83 18.65
C ALA A 31 7.86 -10.70 20.17
N ARG A 32 8.55 -11.60 20.87
CA ARG A 32 8.62 -11.58 22.35
C ARG A 32 9.32 -10.36 22.95
N PRO A 33 10.48 -9.90 22.40
CA PRO A 33 11.11 -8.65 22.85
C PRO A 33 10.21 -7.42 22.66
N VAL A 34 9.48 -7.35 21.53
CA VAL A 34 8.55 -6.25 21.26
C VAL A 34 7.34 -6.31 22.19
N TYR A 35 6.74 -7.49 22.33
CA TYR A 35 5.58 -7.72 23.20
C TYR A 35 5.79 -7.17 24.63
N ARG A 36 6.97 -7.40 25.21
CA ARG A 36 7.29 -6.94 26.58
C ARG A 36 7.30 -5.42 26.74
N ALA A 37 7.42 -4.69 25.64
CA ALA A 37 7.43 -3.22 25.63
C ALA A 37 6.06 -2.62 25.28
N LEU A 38 5.08 -3.46 24.92
CA LEU A 38 3.73 -3.05 24.54
C LEU A 38 2.74 -3.19 25.71
N ASP A 39 1.48 -2.86 25.44
CA ASP A 39 0.38 -3.01 26.41
C ASP A 39 0.27 -4.47 26.89
N PRO A 40 0.08 -4.71 28.21
CA PRO A 40 -0.07 -6.06 28.76
C PRO A 40 -1.24 -6.87 28.17
N GLY A 41 -2.26 -6.20 27.63
CA GLY A 41 -3.38 -6.83 26.92
C GLY A 41 -3.07 -7.29 25.50
N THR A 42 -1.84 -7.07 25.00
CA THR A 42 -1.42 -7.50 23.67
C THR A 42 -1.45 -9.01 23.54
N LEU A 43 -2.10 -9.53 22.48
CA LEU A 43 -2.07 -10.96 22.18
C LEU A 43 -0.90 -11.27 21.24
N VAL A 44 -0.25 -12.43 21.47
CA VAL A 44 0.94 -12.86 20.69
C VAL A 44 0.66 -14.18 19.98
N LEU A 45 0.99 -14.23 18.70
CA LEU A 45 1.07 -15.47 17.91
C LEU A 45 2.48 -15.49 17.30
N ASP A 46 3.34 -16.34 17.80
CA ASP A 46 4.75 -16.43 17.39
C ASP A 46 5.13 -17.79 16.76
N ASP A 47 4.15 -18.66 16.56
CA ASP A 47 4.32 -19.99 15.99
C ASP A 47 3.62 -20.10 14.61
N LEU A 48 3.89 -19.15 13.72
CA LEU A 48 3.37 -19.20 12.35
C LEU A 48 4.40 -19.86 11.41
N PRO A 49 3.93 -20.62 10.38
CA PRO A 49 4.78 -21.44 9.53
C PRO A 49 5.91 -20.69 8.80
N ASP A 50 5.75 -19.40 8.55
CA ASP A 50 6.68 -18.55 7.79
C ASP A 50 7.66 -17.77 8.67
N ALA A 51 7.89 -18.23 9.91
CA ALA A 51 8.70 -17.55 10.92
C ALA A 51 8.24 -16.09 11.20
N THR A 52 6.96 -15.82 10.99
CA THR A 52 6.31 -14.54 11.29
C THR A 52 5.70 -14.57 12.69
N GLY A 53 5.96 -13.53 13.47
CA GLY A 53 5.22 -13.23 14.69
C GLY A 53 4.13 -12.22 14.40
N VAL A 54 3.00 -12.37 15.07
CA VAL A 54 1.88 -11.43 15.02
C VAL A 54 1.56 -10.96 16.40
N LEU A 55 1.48 -9.66 16.59
CA LEU A 55 0.99 -9.03 17.81
C LEU A 55 -0.35 -8.38 17.49
N LEU A 56 -1.35 -8.60 18.32
CA LEU A 56 -2.61 -7.87 18.28
C LEU A 56 -2.63 -6.91 19.45
N VAL A 57 -2.40 -5.62 19.17
CA VAL A 57 -2.26 -4.57 20.17
C VAL A 57 -3.62 -3.94 20.43
N PRO A 58 -4.12 -3.96 21.69
CA PRO A 58 -5.41 -3.37 22.06
C PRO A 58 -5.33 -1.85 22.01
N ASP A 59 -6.39 -1.22 21.51
CA ASP A 59 -6.67 0.23 21.54
C ASP A 59 -5.45 1.12 21.31
N ALA A 60 -4.60 0.69 20.36
CA ALA A 60 -3.30 1.28 20.12
C ALA A 60 -3.40 2.72 19.60
N ASP A 61 -2.70 3.66 20.25
CA ASP A 61 -2.32 4.92 19.61
C ASP A 61 -1.30 4.61 18.51
N ARG A 62 -1.70 4.85 17.28
CA ARG A 62 -0.91 4.53 16.09
C ARG A 62 0.46 5.21 16.09
N SER A 63 0.51 6.50 16.43
CA SER A 63 1.76 7.26 16.40
C SER A 63 2.73 6.77 17.47
N HIS A 64 2.21 6.42 18.63
CA HIS A 64 2.99 5.83 19.71
C HIS A 64 3.54 4.45 19.32
N LEU A 65 2.68 3.59 18.74
CA LEU A 65 3.05 2.25 18.31
C LEU A 65 4.16 2.29 17.22
N LEU A 66 4.03 3.16 16.22
CA LEU A 66 5.04 3.32 15.19
C LEU A 66 6.40 3.79 15.74
N ARG A 67 6.38 4.69 16.75
CA ARG A 67 7.62 5.10 17.44
C ARG A 67 8.26 3.95 18.19
N GLN A 68 7.47 3.13 18.92
CA GLN A 68 7.98 1.95 19.65
C GLN A 68 8.59 0.90 18.70
N LEU A 69 8.08 0.80 17.47
CA LEU A 69 8.55 -0.12 16.45
C LEU A 69 9.69 0.46 15.58
N SER A 70 10.13 1.68 15.84
CA SER A 70 11.19 2.33 15.08
C SER A 70 12.48 1.49 15.08
N GLY A 71 13.13 1.39 13.91
CA GLY A 71 14.34 0.57 13.72
C GLY A 71 14.09 -0.95 13.64
N ARG A 72 12.83 -1.41 13.69
CA ARG A 72 12.47 -2.83 13.57
C ARG A 72 11.85 -3.12 12.20
N THR A 73 11.97 -4.38 11.77
CA THR A 73 11.28 -4.87 10.58
C THR A 73 9.84 -5.26 10.95
N ALA A 74 8.96 -4.28 11.05
CA ALA A 74 7.59 -4.49 11.45
C ALA A 74 6.62 -3.80 10.49
N VAL A 75 5.45 -4.40 10.26
CA VAL A 75 4.35 -3.84 9.46
C VAL A 75 3.13 -3.67 10.36
N VAL A 76 2.61 -2.46 10.44
CA VAL A 76 1.45 -2.10 11.26
C VAL A 76 0.21 -2.03 10.39
N GLY A 77 -0.78 -2.87 10.70
CA GLY A 77 -2.12 -2.85 10.11
C GLY A 77 -2.97 -1.70 10.65
N PRO A 78 -4.20 -1.52 10.14
CA PRO A 78 -5.15 -0.55 10.69
C PRO A 78 -5.75 -1.03 12.01
N ALA A 79 -6.13 -0.11 12.89
CA ALA A 79 -7.01 -0.43 14.00
C ALA A 79 -8.38 -0.90 13.46
N ARG A 80 -8.91 -1.98 14.00
CA ARG A 80 -10.22 -2.54 13.65
C ARG A 80 -10.95 -2.97 14.91
N PRO A 81 -12.28 -2.91 14.93
CA PRO A 81 -13.03 -3.54 16.02
C PRO A 81 -12.49 -4.93 16.27
N TRP A 82 -12.36 -5.34 17.53
CA TRP A 82 -11.69 -6.59 17.90
C TRP A 82 -12.26 -7.82 17.17
N THR A 83 -13.58 -7.83 16.86
CA THR A 83 -14.24 -8.87 16.08
C THR A 83 -13.78 -8.93 14.61
N HIS A 84 -13.11 -7.90 14.13
CA HIS A 84 -12.58 -7.75 12.77
C HIS A 84 -11.04 -7.64 12.75
N ALA A 85 -10.35 -8.09 13.79
CA ALA A 85 -8.89 -8.09 13.86
C ALA A 85 -8.22 -8.81 12.66
N SER A 86 -8.89 -9.83 12.10
CA SER A 86 -8.44 -10.51 10.89
C SER A 86 -8.27 -9.57 9.69
N ALA A 87 -9.07 -8.51 9.58
CA ALA A 87 -8.93 -7.53 8.51
C ALA A 87 -7.67 -6.65 8.68
N SER A 88 -7.30 -6.34 9.94
CA SER A 88 -6.03 -5.67 10.26
C SER A 88 -4.84 -6.54 9.84
N TYR A 89 -4.86 -7.80 10.26
CA TYR A 89 -3.84 -8.79 9.90
C TYR A 89 -3.71 -8.97 8.38
N ALA A 90 -4.82 -9.23 7.69
CA ALA A 90 -4.82 -9.46 6.24
C ALA A 90 -4.25 -8.25 5.46
N ARG A 91 -4.52 -7.02 5.93
CA ARG A 91 -3.94 -5.83 5.31
C ARG A 91 -2.44 -5.75 5.55
N ALA A 92 -1.97 -6.03 6.76
CA ALA A 92 -0.54 -6.04 7.07
C ALA A 92 0.22 -7.11 6.27
N VAL A 93 -0.36 -8.31 6.08
CA VAL A 93 0.20 -9.36 5.22
C VAL A 93 0.34 -8.87 3.78
N ARG A 94 -0.72 -8.28 3.20
CA ARG A 94 -0.67 -7.74 1.83
C ARG A 94 0.37 -6.66 1.68
N ALA A 95 0.48 -5.75 2.65
CA ALA A 95 1.48 -4.70 2.63
C ALA A 95 2.92 -5.26 2.63
N ARG A 96 3.19 -6.27 3.43
CA ARG A 96 4.49 -6.96 3.47
C ARG A 96 4.84 -7.65 2.15
N LEU A 97 3.84 -8.26 1.49
CA LEU A 97 4.02 -8.89 0.17
C LEU A 97 4.25 -7.86 -0.94
N LEU A 98 3.65 -6.67 -0.81
CA LEU A 98 3.80 -5.60 -1.78
C LEU A 98 5.20 -4.96 -1.73
N SER A 99 5.70 -4.65 -0.53
CA SER A 99 7.06 -4.14 -0.33
C SER A 99 7.53 -4.37 1.11
N PRO A 100 8.78 -4.79 1.32
CA PRO A 100 9.37 -4.93 2.65
C PRO A 100 9.59 -3.58 3.35
N ASP A 101 9.52 -2.47 2.61
CA ASP A 101 9.73 -1.12 3.16
C ASP A 101 8.47 -0.52 3.77
N ILE A 102 7.29 -1.08 3.50
CA ILE A 102 6.04 -0.62 4.09
C ILE A 102 6.03 -0.96 5.59
N ARG A 103 6.07 0.07 6.42
CA ARG A 103 5.99 -0.04 7.88
C ARG A 103 4.58 0.22 8.40
N ASP A 104 3.81 0.97 7.65
CA ASP A 104 2.50 1.48 8.02
C ASP A 104 1.54 1.40 6.86
N THR A 105 0.49 0.59 6.99
CA THR A 105 -0.45 0.33 5.91
C THR A 105 -1.35 1.52 5.56
N GLU A 106 -1.55 2.47 6.49
CA GLU A 106 -2.43 3.62 6.23
C GLU A 106 -1.80 4.65 5.28
N GLY A 107 -0.47 4.76 5.28
CA GLY A 107 0.27 5.59 4.33
C GLY A 107 0.34 5.04 2.91
N HIS A 108 -0.10 3.78 2.70
CA HIS A 108 0.05 3.04 1.44
C HIS A 108 -1.27 2.49 0.89
N LEU A 109 -2.39 3.16 1.22
CA LEU A 109 -3.71 2.70 0.78
C LEU A 109 -3.87 2.66 -0.75
N PRO A 110 -3.39 3.64 -1.53
CA PRO A 110 -3.47 3.57 -3.00
C PRO A 110 -2.77 2.33 -3.56
N GLU A 111 -1.55 2.04 -3.11
CA GLU A 111 -0.77 0.88 -3.52
C GLU A 111 -1.47 -0.43 -3.15
N LEU A 112 -2.01 -0.51 -1.94
CA LEU A 112 -2.73 -1.69 -1.46
C LEU A 112 -4.03 -1.93 -2.22
N VAL A 113 -4.73 -0.87 -2.63
CA VAL A 113 -5.94 -0.99 -3.45
C VAL A 113 -5.59 -1.46 -4.85
N LEU A 114 -4.61 -0.85 -5.50
CA LEU A 114 -4.20 -1.20 -6.86
C LEU A 114 -3.57 -2.60 -6.96
N SER A 115 -2.97 -3.10 -5.88
CA SER A 115 -2.40 -4.45 -5.82
C SER A 115 -3.36 -5.52 -5.31
N ALA A 116 -4.63 -5.17 -5.00
CA ALA A 116 -5.60 -6.11 -4.44
C ALA A 116 -5.95 -7.25 -5.41
N ASP A 117 -5.95 -6.95 -6.71
CA ASP A 117 -6.04 -7.90 -7.81
C ASP A 117 -4.87 -7.63 -8.77
N ALA A 118 -3.79 -8.38 -8.62
CA ALA A 118 -2.56 -8.16 -9.39
C ALA A 118 -2.73 -8.46 -10.88
N ASP A 119 -3.56 -9.46 -11.21
CA ASP A 119 -3.80 -9.86 -12.59
C ASP A 119 -4.62 -8.79 -13.32
N ALA A 120 -5.73 -8.34 -12.71
CA ALA A 120 -6.53 -7.26 -13.27
C ALA A 120 -5.73 -5.95 -13.41
N PHE A 121 -4.85 -5.66 -12.46
CA PHE A 121 -3.96 -4.50 -12.55
C PHE A 121 -2.93 -4.64 -13.68
N ALA A 122 -2.36 -5.84 -13.87
CA ALA A 122 -1.43 -6.10 -14.96
C ALA A 122 -2.13 -5.95 -16.32
N ASP A 123 -3.36 -6.46 -16.47
CA ASP A 123 -4.18 -6.32 -17.67
C ASP A 123 -4.53 -4.85 -17.97
N LEU A 124 -4.93 -4.10 -16.93
CA LEU A 124 -5.18 -2.67 -17.04
C LEU A 124 -3.94 -1.93 -17.56
N ARG A 125 -2.77 -2.14 -16.94
CA ARG A 125 -1.51 -1.52 -17.39
C ARG A 125 -1.17 -1.92 -18.82
N ALA A 126 -1.30 -3.21 -19.13
CA ALA A 126 -0.98 -3.74 -20.44
C ALA A 126 -1.81 -3.08 -21.54
N ARG A 127 -3.13 -2.91 -21.30
CA ARG A 127 -4.05 -2.26 -22.21
C ARG A 127 -3.84 -0.75 -22.25
N ALA A 128 -3.80 -0.11 -21.11
CA ALA A 128 -3.72 1.34 -21.02
C ALA A 128 -2.43 1.90 -21.64
N LEU A 129 -1.30 1.21 -21.45
CA LEU A 129 0.03 1.63 -21.92
C LEU A 129 0.45 0.94 -23.23
N ALA A 130 -0.47 0.24 -23.92
CA ALA A 130 -0.18 -0.47 -25.17
C ALA A 130 0.53 0.41 -26.22
N PRO A 131 0.17 1.69 -26.46
CA PRO A 131 0.85 2.53 -27.44
C PRO A 131 2.34 2.75 -27.15
N LEU A 132 2.77 2.67 -25.89
CA LEU A 132 4.19 2.84 -25.53
C LEU A 132 5.04 1.60 -25.85
N ARG A 133 4.44 0.42 -25.99
CA ARG A 133 5.15 -0.86 -26.22
C ARG A 133 5.86 -0.93 -27.59
N ALA A 134 5.40 -0.16 -28.56
CA ALA A 134 6.02 -0.08 -29.87
C ALA A 134 7.33 0.74 -29.88
N LEU A 135 7.63 1.42 -28.78
CA LEU A 135 8.79 2.29 -28.66
C LEU A 135 9.98 1.57 -28.02
N PRO A 136 11.23 2.00 -28.28
CA PRO A 136 12.39 1.53 -27.53
C PRO A 136 12.18 1.74 -26.03
N ALA A 137 12.56 0.76 -25.21
CA ALA A 137 12.31 0.72 -23.76
C ALA A 137 12.69 2.02 -23.03
N ALA A 138 13.86 2.60 -23.37
CA ALA A 138 14.30 3.86 -22.75
C ALA A 138 13.40 5.06 -23.12
N THR A 139 12.78 5.05 -24.30
CA THR A 139 11.84 6.10 -24.71
C THR A 139 10.49 5.87 -24.08
N ALA A 140 9.99 4.65 -24.08
CA ALA A 140 8.76 4.26 -23.41
C ALA A 140 8.79 4.65 -21.92
N GLY A 141 9.84 4.30 -21.17
CA GLY A 141 9.99 4.64 -19.77
C GLY A 141 10.04 6.16 -19.50
N ARG A 142 10.72 6.94 -20.36
CA ARG A 142 10.73 8.41 -20.25
C ARG A 142 9.34 9.02 -20.50
N LEU A 143 8.60 8.51 -21.46
CA LEU A 143 7.24 8.98 -21.78
C LEU A 143 6.26 8.55 -20.68
N GLU A 144 6.34 7.32 -20.19
CA GLU A 144 5.54 6.85 -19.06
C GLU A 144 5.77 7.70 -17.80
N GLY A 145 7.03 7.97 -17.45
CA GLY A 145 7.37 8.86 -16.34
C GLY A 145 6.83 10.29 -16.52
N THR A 146 6.85 10.79 -17.76
CA THR A 146 6.29 12.11 -18.08
C THR A 146 4.76 12.12 -17.99
N LEU A 147 4.10 11.07 -18.48
CA LEU A 147 2.66 10.88 -18.39
C LEU A 147 2.22 10.83 -16.92
N ARG A 148 2.90 10.03 -16.12
CA ARG A 148 2.64 9.95 -14.67
C ARG A 148 2.74 11.31 -13.99
N ALA A 149 3.85 12.02 -14.18
CA ALA A 149 4.03 13.34 -13.58
C ALA A 149 2.97 14.34 -14.08
N TRP A 150 2.62 14.30 -15.38
CA TRP A 150 1.59 15.14 -15.95
C TRP A 150 0.22 14.93 -15.31
N LEU A 151 -0.19 13.69 -15.11
CA LEU A 151 -1.46 13.33 -14.47
C LEU A 151 -1.48 13.74 -12.99
N LEU A 152 -0.41 13.45 -12.24
CA LEU A 152 -0.33 13.77 -10.82
C LEU A 152 -0.25 15.27 -10.54
N HIS A 153 0.40 16.04 -11.41
CA HIS A 153 0.47 17.50 -11.31
C HIS A 153 -0.61 18.23 -12.13
N GLN A 154 -1.67 17.50 -12.54
CA GLN A 154 -2.85 18.09 -13.20
C GLN A 154 -2.48 18.98 -14.41
N GLY A 155 -1.49 18.57 -15.19
CA GLY A 155 -1.05 19.29 -16.38
C GLY A 155 -0.23 20.57 -16.13
N ARG A 156 0.14 20.86 -14.89
CA ARG A 156 0.96 22.05 -14.55
C ARG A 156 2.41 21.82 -14.96
N ARG A 157 2.72 22.30 -16.17
CA ARG A 157 3.97 22.01 -16.87
C ARG A 157 5.23 22.28 -16.03
N ASP A 158 5.28 23.39 -15.30
CA ASP A 158 6.46 23.78 -14.56
C ASP A 158 6.68 22.87 -13.32
N GLU A 159 5.60 22.42 -12.69
CA GLU A 159 5.67 21.42 -11.62
C GLU A 159 6.10 20.04 -12.16
N VAL A 160 5.58 19.64 -13.33
CA VAL A 160 6.02 18.42 -14.01
C VAL A 160 7.52 18.48 -14.34
N ALA A 161 8.00 19.61 -14.84
CA ALA A 161 9.40 19.84 -15.15
C ALA A 161 10.28 19.73 -13.91
N ALA A 162 9.87 20.36 -12.82
CA ALA A 162 10.56 20.29 -11.53
C ALA A 162 10.59 18.86 -10.98
N ALA A 163 9.46 18.15 -11.00
CA ALA A 163 9.35 16.76 -10.51
C ALA A 163 10.21 15.77 -11.32
N LEU A 164 10.46 16.05 -12.60
CA LEU A 164 11.28 15.21 -13.48
C LEU A 164 12.73 15.69 -13.61
N PHE A 165 13.10 16.79 -12.97
CA PHE A 165 14.42 17.43 -13.10
C PHE A 165 14.78 17.73 -14.57
N VAL A 166 13.84 18.25 -15.36
CA VAL A 166 14.03 18.59 -16.78
C VAL A 166 13.57 20.04 -17.07
N HIS A 167 14.01 20.58 -18.22
CA HIS A 167 13.53 21.88 -18.66
C HIS A 167 12.05 21.80 -19.11
N PRO A 168 11.20 22.84 -18.88
CA PRO A 168 9.79 22.87 -19.31
C PRO A 168 9.57 22.59 -20.81
N GLN A 169 10.52 22.98 -21.65
CA GLN A 169 10.48 22.69 -23.08
C GLN A 169 10.56 21.16 -23.38
N THR A 170 11.30 20.40 -22.56
CA THR A 170 11.38 18.95 -22.66
C THR A 170 10.01 18.31 -22.33
N VAL A 171 9.32 18.81 -21.30
CA VAL A 171 7.96 18.38 -20.98
C VAL A 171 7.02 18.65 -22.13
N ARG A 172 7.06 19.86 -22.71
CA ARG A 172 6.24 20.22 -23.88
C ARG A 172 6.46 19.26 -25.06
N TYR A 173 7.70 18.94 -25.39
CA TYR A 173 8.05 18.01 -26.45
C TYR A 173 7.51 16.60 -26.19
N ARG A 174 7.74 16.06 -24.99
CA ARG A 174 7.26 14.73 -24.61
C ARG A 174 5.74 14.65 -24.56
N MET A 175 5.06 15.72 -24.12
CA MET A 175 3.59 15.79 -24.14
C MET A 175 3.01 15.87 -25.55
N ALA A 176 3.72 16.45 -26.50
CA ALA A 176 3.30 16.39 -27.92
C ALA A 176 3.32 14.94 -28.42
N GLN A 177 4.40 14.20 -28.17
CA GLN A 177 4.50 12.78 -28.51
C GLN A 177 3.42 11.94 -27.81
N LEU A 178 3.15 12.21 -26.52
CA LEU A 178 2.09 11.50 -25.80
C LEU A 178 0.70 11.75 -26.38
N ARG A 179 0.39 12.96 -26.85
CA ARG A 179 -0.89 13.27 -27.50
C ARG A 179 -1.06 12.58 -28.84
N GLU A 180 0.03 12.34 -29.58
CA GLU A 180 0.01 11.54 -30.80
C GLU A 180 -0.25 10.06 -30.52
N LEU A 181 0.35 9.52 -29.44
CA LEU A 181 0.17 8.12 -29.02
C LEU A 181 -1.18 7.86 -28.36
N PHE A 182 -1.73 8.87 -27.70
CA PHE A 182 -3.00 8.81 -26.95
C PHE A 182 -3.92 9.96 -27.42
N PRO A 183 -4.61 9.82 -28.55
CA PRO A 183 -5.48 10.88 -29.08
C PRO A 183 -6.61 11.29 -28.12
N ASP A 184 -7.03 10.35 -27.28
CA ASP A 184 -8.07 10.50 -26.26
C ASP A 184 -7.54 10.90 -24.87
N LEU A 185 -6.27 11.31 -24.76
CA LEU A 185 -5.58 11.62 -23.49
C LEU A 185 -6.34 12.60 -22.58
N ALA A 186 -7.20 13.44 -23.15
CA ALA A 186 -7.96 14.43 -22.40
C ALA A 186 -9.37 13.93 -21.99
N SER A 187 -9.80 12.75 -22.44
CA SER A 187 -11.11 12.23 -22.03
C SER A 187 -11.10 11.79 -20.57
N PRO A 188 -12.19 12.02 -19.82
CA PRO A 188 -12.24 11.67 -18.38
C PRO A 188 -11.95 10.19 -18.11
N ASP A 189 -12.55 9.29 -18.89
CA ASP A 189 -12.38 7.84 -18.72
C ASP A 189 -10.92 7.43 -19.00
N ARG A 190 -10.30 8.02 -20.02
CA ARG A 190 -8.89 7.75 -20.35
C ARG A 190 -7.94 8.29 -19.29
N VAL A 191 -8.22 9.47 -18.77
CA VAL A 191 -7.46 10.07 -17.65
C VAL A 191 -7.51 9.15 -16.42
N LEU A 192 -8.68 8.62 -16.06
CA LEU A 192 -8.84 7.68 -14.96
C LEU A 192 -8.03 6.40 -15.22
N GLU A 193 -8.21 5.76 -16.37
CA GLU A 193 -7.52 4.52 -16.74
C GLU A 193 -5.99 4.69 -16.70
N LEU A 194 -5.47 5.75 -17.30
CA LEU A 194 -4.04 6.04 -17.33
C LEU A 194 -3.50 6.39 -15.92
N THR A 195 -4.27 7.14 -15.12
CA THR A 195 -3.86 7.48 -13.75
C THR A 195 -3.71 6.23 -12.90
N LEU A 196 -4.65 5.28 -12.99
CA LEU A 196 -4.54 4.00 -12.32
C LEU A 196 -3.36 3.18 -12.85
N ALA A 197 -3.18 3.10 -14.16
CA ALA A 197 -2.13 2.32 -14.80
C ALA A 197 -0.70 2.80 -14.44
N VAL A 198 -0.49 4.12 -14.30
CA VAL A 198 0.83 4.69 -13.94
C VAL A 198 0.95 5.02 -12.44
N GLY A 199 -0.11 4.81 -11.65
CA GLY A 199 -0.16 5.16 -10.23
C GLY A 199 0.91 4.46 -9.40
N LEU A 200 1.12 3.17 -9.62
CA LEU A 200 2.20 2.41 -9.01
C LEU A 200 3.48 2.54 -9.83
N ARG A 201 4.61 2.76 -9.15
CA ARG A 201 5.92 2.54 -9.78
C ARG A 201 6.16 1.04 -9.84
N PRO A 202 6.57 0.49 -10.99
CA PRO A 202 7.11 -0.87 -10.98
C PRO A 202 8.32 -0.89 -10.05
N SER A 203 8.34 -1.89 -9.16
CA SER A 203 9.49 -2.18 -8.28
C SER A 203 10.70 -2.58 -9.09
#